data_365dd468227306d714ec84b5ec06a276
#
_entry.id   365dd468227306d714ec84b5ec06a276
#
_cell.length_a   1.000
_cell.length_b   1.000
_cell.length_c   1.000
_cell.angle_alpha   90.00
_cell.angle_beta   90.00
_cell.angle_gamma   90.00
#
_symmetry.space_group_name_H-M   'P 1'
#
loop_
_entity.id
_entity.type
_entity.pdbx_description
1 polymer ?
#
loop_
_entity_poly.entity_id
_entity_poly.type
_entity_poly.pdbx_seq_one_letter_code
_entity_poly.pdbx_strand_id
1 'polypeptide(L)'
;DPIRYEATVYPQEMPGESIGETLPVLYLGKYNKQNWNYKPIQYINKLRVSGICFILAEAYCQDQKGHDALALEVINNYLAQREAPLLDTSLSGAPLLKAILQEKWKEFAGEGERYFDLKRYRKSLLSDWNLSATMKNKPIKPDDYRWLFPIPKGEYLYNENISQNAGWTKVEK
;
A
#
# COMPACT_ATOMS: atom_id res chain seq x y z
N ASP A 1 10.24 13.58 -0.83
CA ASP A 1 9.73 13.72 -2.20
C ASP A 1 8.52 14.65 -2.20
N PRO A 2 8.73 15.95 -2.56
CA PRO A 2 7.68 16.97 -2.47
C PRO A 2 6.52 16.68 -3.44
N ILE A 3 6.80 16.27 -4.66
CA ILE A 3 5.76 16.04 -5.69
C ILE A 3 4.80 14.93 -5.26
N ARG A 4 5.31 13.79 -4.80
CA ARG A 4 4.46 12.70 -4.32
C ARG A 4 3.72 13.08 -3.05
N TYR A 5 4.36 13.79 -2.12
CA TYR A 5 3.73 14.24 -0.90
C TYR A 5 2.55 15.18 -1.20
N GLU A 6 2.79 16.23 -1.97
CA GLU A 6 1.75 17.19 -2.34
C GLU A 6 0.61 16.57 -3.15
N ALA A 7 0.91 15.57 -3.98
CA ALA A 7 -0.09 14.84 -4.75
C ALA A 7 -0.92 13.87 -3.91
N THR A 8 -0.39 13.40 -2.78
CA THR A 8 -0.98 12.28 -2.01
C THR A 8 -1.62 12.74 -0.71
N VAL A 9 -1.04 13.73 -0.05
CA VAL A 9 -1.44 14.15 1.30
C VAL A 9 -1.76 15.64 1.30
N TYR A 10 -2.79 16.03 2.02
CA TYR A 10 -3.04 17.46 2.31
C TYR A 10 -3.42 17.66 3.77
N PRO A 11 -2.96 18.76 4.37
CA PRO A 11 -3.36 19.12 5.73
C PRO A 11 -4.76 19.71 5.74
N GLN A 12 -5.51 19.41 6.77
CA GLN A 12 -6.79 20.03 7.06
C GLN A 12 -6.96 20.16 8.57
N GLU A 13 -7.72 21.17 8.97
CA GLU A 13 -8.16 21.30 10.34
C GLU A 13 -9.50 20.59 10.54
N MET A 14 -9.57 19.79 11.58
CA MET A 14 -10.79 19.10 12.00
C MET A 14 -11.24 19.59 13.36
N PRO A 15 -12.55 19.64 13.63
CA PRO A 15 -13.04 19.89 14.98
C PRO A 15 -12.45 18.87 15.96
N GLY A 16 -11.89 19.36 17.07
CA GLY A 16 -11.45 18.53 18.18
C GLY A 16 -12.63 18.09 19.05
N GLU A 17 -12.35 17.34 20.12
CA GLU A 17 -13.37 16.88 21.07
C GLU A 17 -13.93 18.03 21.91
N SER A 18 -13.17 19.10 22.09
CA SER A 18 -13.59 20.28 22.83
C SER A 18 -14.15 21.39 21.93
N ILE A 19 -15.13 22.15 22.43
CA ILE A 19 -15.72 23.27 21.68
C ILE A 19 -14.65 24.31 21.37
N GLY A 20 -14.47 24.61 20.07
CA GLY A 20 -13.49 25.59 19.59
C GLY A 20 -12.08 25.04 19.40
N GLU A 21 -11.85 23.78 19.67
CA GLU A 21 -10.58 23.12 19.37
C GLU A 21 -10.55 22.68 17.90
N THR A 22 -9.43 22.93 17.23
CA THR A 22 -9.13 22.39 15.91
C THR A 22 -7.84 21.60 15.97
N LEU A 23 -7.82 20.42 15.35
CA LEU A 23 -6.66 19.54 15.27
C LEU A 23 -6.17 19.49 13.83
N PRO A 24 -4.87 19.66 13.58
CA PRO A 24 -4.30 19.46 12.26
C PRO A 24 -4.31 17.96 11.92
N VAL A 25 -4.98 17.61 10.85
CA VAL A 25 -5.07 16.22 10.37
C VAL A 25 -4.54 16.14 8.95
N LEU A 26 -3.78 15.09 8.66
CA LEU A 26 -3.31 14.78 7.32
C LEU A 26 -4.25 13.80 6.65
N TYR A 27 -4.83 14.23 5.55
CA TYR A 27 -5.72 13.39 4.73
C TYR A 27 -5.00 12.80 3.53
N LEU A 28 -5.34 11.55 3.23
CA LEU A 28 -4.98 10.93 1.96
C LEU A 28 -5.89 11.50 0.86
N GLY A 29 -5.37 12.47 0.10
CA GLY A 29 -6.13 13.23 -0.90
C GLY A 29 -5.83 12.86 -2.35
N LYS A 30 -5.23 11.73 -2.60
CA LYS A 30 -4.71 11.33 -3.92
C LYS A 30 -5.74 11.42 -5.06
N TYR A 31 -7.00 11.15 -4.74
CA TYR A 31 -8.08 11.14 -5.71
C TYR A 31 -9.13 12.24 -5.47
N ASN A 32 -9.00 13.05 -4.42
CA ASN A 32 -10.01 14.02 -4.04
C ASN A 32 -9.41 15.31 -3.47
N LYS A 33 -8.50 15.93 -4.20
CA LYS A 33 -7.74 17.08 -3.71
C LYS A 33 -8.52 18.40 -3.67
N GLN A 34 -9.72 18.51 -4.24
CA GLN A 34 -10.26 19.83 -4.54
C GLN A 34 -11.58 20.23 -3.91
N ASN A 35 -12.40 19.37 -3.34
CA ASN A 35 -13.65 19.86 -2.71
C ASN A 35 -14.40 18.78 -1.90
N TRP A 36 -14.63 19.06 -0.62
CA TRP A 36 -15.51 18.28 0.26
C TRP A 36 -16.98 18.25 -0.21
N ASN A 37 -17.41 19.27 -0.94
CA ASN A 37 -18.81 19.46 -1.33
C ASN A 37 -19.17 18.81 -2.68
N TYR A 38 -18.21 18.28 -3.40
CA TYR A 38 -18.48 17.60 -4.66
C TYR A 38 -18.45 16.10 -4.49
N LYS A 39 -19.50 15.44 -4.93
CA LYS A 39 -19.48 13.99 -5.16
C LYS A 39 -18.44 13.73 -6.25
N PRO A 40 -17.26 13.22 -5.94
CA PRO A 40 -16.26 13.00 -6.95
C PRO A 40 -16.67 11.79 -7.77
N ILE A 41 -17.12 12.03 -8.98
CA ILE A 41 -17.05 11.00 -10.00
C ILE A 41 -15.59 11.03 -10.48
N GLN A 42 -14.72 10.40 -9.74
CA GLN A 42 -13.34 10.27 -10.15
C GLN A 42 -13.09 8.87 -10.69
N TYR A 43 -12.54 8.83 -11.89
CA TYR A 43 -12.05 7.58 -12.44
C TYR A 43 -10.83 7.12 -11.66
N ILE A 44 -10.93 5.95 -11.04
CA ILE A 44 -9.79 5.32 -10.39
C ILE A 44 -8.92 4.70 -11.47
N ASN A 45 -7.71 5.21 -11.64
CA ASN A 45 -6.73 4.63 -12.55
C ASN A 45 -6.26 3.28 -12.01
N LYS A 46 -6.73 2.20 -12.62
CA LYS A 46 -6.31 0.84 -12.24
C LYS A 46 -4.96 0.44 -12.83
N LEU A 47 -4.59 1.03 -13.95
CA LEU A 47 -3.31 0.77 -14.60
C LEU A 47 -2.61 2.11 -14.83
N ARG A 48 -1.40 2.23 -14.33
CA ARG A 48 -0.57 3.42 -14.46
C ARG A 48 0.82 3.04 -14.95
N VAL A 49 1.47 3.93 -15.70
CA VAL A 49 2.86 3.74 -16.17
C VAL A 49 3.81 3.46 -14.99
N SER A 50 3.61 4.13 -13.85
CA SER A 50 4.36 3.84 -12.61
C SER A 50 4.30 2.35 -12.26
N GLY A 51 3.13 1.72 -12.33
CA GLY A 51 2.98 0.28 -12.05
C GLY A 51 3.85 -0.58 -12.97
N ILE A 52 3.89 -0.25 -14.26
CA ILE A 52 4.72 -0.96 -15.24
C ILE A 52 6.20 -0.80 -14.92
N CYS A 53 6.65 0.42 -14.57
CA CYS A 53 8.04 0.66 -14.17
C CYS A 53 8.44 -0.20 -12.96
N PHE A 54 7.59 -0.26 -11.93
CA PHE A 54 7.89 -1.07 -10.74
C PHE A 54 7.87 -2.57 -11.04
N ILE A 55 6.92 -3.06 -11.85
CA ILE A 55 6.88 -4.48 -12.28
C ILE A 55 8.15 -4.84 -13.05
N LEU A 56 8.59 -3.99 -13.98
CA LEU A 56 9.78 -4.22 -14.77
C LEU A 56 11.05 -4.23 -13.91
N ALA A 57 11.20 -3.24 -13.02
CA ALA A 57 12.35 -3.18 -12.11
C ALA A 57 12.41 -4.40 -11.17
N GLU A 58 11.26 -4.84 -10.61
CA GLU A 58 11.19 -6.05 -9.81
C GLU A 58 11.54 -7.31 -10.63
N ALA A 59 11.06 -7.42 -11.86
CA ALA A 59 11.35 -8.55 -12.73
C ALA A 59 12.86 -8.68 -13.00
N TYR A 60 13.53 -7.58 -13.30
CA TYR A 60 14.98 -7.58 -13.48
C TYR A 60 15.74 -7.97 -12.22
N CYS A 61 15.30 -7.54 -11.03
CA CYS A 61 15.93 -7.98 -9.78
C CYS A 61 15.73 -9.46 -9.47
N GLN A 62 14.69 -10.09 -10.01
CA GLN A 62 14.31 -11.45 -9.65
C GLN A 62 14.68 -12.51 -10.69
N ASP A 63 15.08 -12.11 -11.88
CA ASP A 63 15.36 -13.04 -12.96
C ASP A 63 16.66 -13.86 -12.78
N GLN A 64 17.43 -13.56 -11.72
CA GLN A 64 18.68 -14.23 -11.35
C GLN A 64 19.76 -14.24 -12.45
N LYS A 65 19.64 -13.34 -13.44
CA LYS A 65 20.57 -13.23 -14.57
C LYS A 65 21.52 -12.05 -14.44
N GLY A 66 21.50 -11.35 -13.29
CA GLY A 66 22.37 -10.21 -13.05
C GLY A 66 21.91 -8.92 -13.69
N HIS A 67 20.61 -8.73 -13.91
CA HIS A 67 20.03 -7.53 -14.51
C HIS A 67 19.75 -6.40 -13.50
N ASP A 68 20.42 -6.39 -12.36
CA ASP A 68 20.28 -5.35 -11.34
C ASP A 68 20.56 -3.95 -11.88
N ALA A 69 21.51 -3.79 -12.80
CA ALA A 69 21.79 -2.52 -13.45
C ALA A 69 20.60 -2.00 -14.27
N LEU A 70 19.88 -2.89 -14.97
CA LEU A 70 18.67 -2.54 -15.71
C LEU A 70 17.52 -2.17 -14.77
N ALA A 71 17.41 -2.87 -13.64
CA ALA A 71 16.44 -2.53 -12.61
C ALA A 71 16.68 -1.13 -12.03
N LEU A 72 17.94 -0.80 -11.74
CA LEU A 72 18.36 0.53 -11.29
C LEU A 72 18.09 1.61 -12.33
N GLU A 73 18.39 1.35 -13.59
CA GLU A 73 18.12 2.27 -14.69
C GLU A 73 16.62 2.60 -14.76
N VAL A 74 15.77 1.59 -14.78
CA VAL A 74 14.31 1.77 -14.86
C VAL A 74 13.79 2.57 -13.68
N ILE A 75 14.20 2.21 -12.46
CA ILE A 75 13.66 2.87 -11.26
C ILE A 75 14.23 4.29 -11.09
N ASN A 76 15.49 4.52 -11.40
CA ASN A 76 16.10 5.84 -11.28
C ASN A 76 15.58 6.81 -12.35
N ASN A 77 15.32 6.35 -13.57
CA ASN A 77 14.63 7.14 -14.58
C ASN A 77 13.22 7.54 -14.12
N TYR A 78 12.49 6.63 -13.50
CA TYR A 78 11.20 6.92 -12.91
C TYR A 78 11.30 7.95 -11.76
N LEU A 79 12.25 7.77 -10.83
CA LEU A 79 12.46 8.67 -9.70
C LEU A 79 12.88 10.07 -10.13
N ALA A 80 13.74 10.18 -11.17
CA ALA A 80 14.16 11.45 -11.73
C ALA A 80 12.96 12.26 -12.25
N GLN A 81 12.01 11.61 -12.93
CA GLN A 81 10.78 12.28 -13.39
C GLN A 81 9.85 12.73 -12.26
N ARG A 82 10.06 12.22 -11.06
CA ARG A 82 9.32 12.60 -9.84
C ARG A 82 10.08 13.58 -8.96
N GLU A 83 11.24 14.06 -9.42
CA GLU A 83 12.17 14.89 -8.62
C GLU A 83 12.47 14.24 -7.26
N ALA A 84 12.50 12.91 -7.24
CA ALA A 84 12.78 12.11 -6.06
C ALA A 84 14.26 11.76 -5.98
N PRO A 85 14.81 11.55 -4.78
CA PRO A 85 16.17 11.04 -4.61
C PRO A 85 16.35 9.72 -5.36
N LEU A 86 17.43 9.63 -6.13
CA LEU A 86 17.77 8.41 -6.86
C LEU A 86 18.28 7.33 -5.90
N LEU A 87 18.08 6.08 -6.26
CA LEU A 87 18.69 4.96 -5.56
C LEU A 87 20.19 4.90 -5.86
N ASP A 88 20.98 4.49 -4.85
CA ASP A 88 22.41 4.29 -4.99
C ASP A 88 22.70 3.22 -6.04
N THR A 89 23.59 3.54 -6.99
CA THR A 89 23.97 2.67 -8.09
C THR A 89 24.76 1.43 -7.66
N SER A 90 25.24 1.40 -6.43
CA SER A 90 25.91 0.22 -5.83
C SER A 90 24.94 -0.85 -5.33
N LEU A 91 23.64 -0.55 -5.26
CA LEU A 91 22.65 -1.50 -4.79
C LEU A 91 22.48 -2.68 -5.77
N SER A 92 22.40 -3.88 -5.24
CA SER A 92 22.16 -5.10 -6.00
C SER A 92 21.39 -6.13 -5.17
N GLY A 93 20.79 -7.11 -5.83
CA GLY A 93 20.09 -8.23 -5.19
C GLY A 93 18.99 -7.81 -4.20
N ALA A 94 18.98 -8.45 -3.04
CA ALA A 94 17.95 -8.22 -2.02
C ALA A 94 17.90 -6.79 -1.47
N PRO A 95 19.01 -6.06 -1.23
CA PRO A 95 18.99 -4.64 -0.92
C PRO A 95 18.34 -3.77 -1.97
N LEU A 96 18.62 -4.00 -3.26
CA LEU A 96 18.01 -3.29 -4.37
C LEU A 96 16.50 -3.55 -4.43
N LEU A 97 16.10 -4.81 -4.40
CA LEU A 97 14.68 -5.18 -4.37
C LEU A 97 13.93 -4.52 -3.21
N LYS A 98 14.53 -4.51 -2.02
CA LYS A 98 13.95 -3.82 -0.85
C LYS A 98 13.75 -2.32 -1.10
N ALA A 99 14.74 -1.65 -1.71
CA ALA A 99 14.66 -0.22 -2.03
C ALA A 99 13.54 0.05 -3.06
N ILE A 100 13.46 -0.75 -4.13
CA ILE A 100 12.38 -0.66 -5.14
C ILE A 100 11.00 -0.82 -4.48
N LEU A 101 10.83 -1.82 -3.61
CA LEU A 101 9.55 -2.03 -2.90
C LEU A 101 9.19 -0.91 -1.94
N GLN A 102 10.18 -0.23 -1.35
CA GLN A 102 9.95 0.96 -0.53
C GLN A 102 9.47 2.14 -1.38
N GLU A 103 10.07 2.37 -2.54
CA GLU A 103 9.61 3.42 -3.47
C GLU A 103 8.22 3.10 -4.02
N LYS A 104 7.96 1.84 -4.37
CA LYS A 104 6.62 1.37 -4.76
C LYS A 104 5.57 1.67 -3.68
N TRP A 105 5.89 1.40 -2.42
CA TRP A 105 4.98 1.68 -1.31
C TRP A 105 4.64 3.17 -1.20
N LYS A 106 5.61 4.07 -1.38
CA LYS A 106 5.37 5.52 -1.40
C LYS A 106 4.48 5.94 -2.57
N GLU A 107 4.73 5.37 -3.76
CA GLU A 107 3.96 5.68 -4.97
C GLU A 107 2.51 5.21 -4.88
N PHE A 108 2.27 4.03 -4.35
CA PHE A 108 0.94 3.42 -4.27
C PHE A 108 0.30 3.54 -2.87
N ALA A 109 0.71 4.54 -2.08
CA ALA A 109 0.10 4.82 -0.80
C ALA A 109 -1.42 5.05 -0.96
N GLY A 110 -2.23 4.32 -0.20
CA GLY A 110 -3.69 4.37 -0.25
C GLY A 110 -4.36 3.61 -1.40
N GLU A 111 -3.60 2.92 -2.26
CA GLU A 111 -4.15 2.18 -3.40
C GLU A 111 -4.32 0.67 -3.16
N GLY A 112 -3.97 0.19 -1.95
CA GLY A 112 -4.12 -1.22 -1.57
C GLY A 112 -2.97 -2.14 -2.01
N GLU A 113 -2.04 -1.68 -2.83
CA GLU A 113 -0.94 -2.48 -3.40
C GLU A 113 -0.04 -3.11 -2.32
N ARG A 114 0.18 -2.40 -1.21
CA ARG A 114 1.08 -2.84 -0.14
C ARG A 114 0.70 -4.18 0.47
N TYR A 115 -0.59 -4.47 0.58
CA TYR A 115 -1.07 -5.76 1.09
C TYR A 115 -0.56 -6.93 0.25
N PHE A 116 -0.69 -6.82 -1.07
CA PHE A 116 -0.27 -7.87 -1.99
C PHE A 116 1.26 -8.05 -2.01
N ASP A 117 2.02 -6.96 -1.93
CA ASP A 117 3.47 -7.02 -1.84
C ASP A 117 3.94 -7.71 -0.56
N LEU A 118 3.38 -7.35 0.59
CA LEU A 118 3.73 -8.01 1.85
C LEU A 118 3.39 -9.50 1.82
N LYS A 119 2.24 -9.87 1.27
CA LYS A 119 1.80 -11.25 1.17
C LYS A 119 2.72 -12.08 0.25
N ARG A 120 2.99 -11.62 -0.97
CA ARG A 120 3.83 -12.36 -1.94
C ARG A 120 5.28 -12.47 -1.52
N TYR A 121 5.82 -11.48 -0.80
CA TYR A 121 7.17 -11.52 -0.25
C TYR A 121 7.25 -12.11 1.16
N ARG A 122 6.15 -12.67 1.67
CA ARG A 122 6.05 -13.28 3.01
C ARG A 122 6.60 -12.35 4.11
N LYS A 123 6.21 -11.07 4.07
CA LYS A 123 6.59 -10.07 5.07
C LYS A 123 5.46 -9.90 6.09
N SER A 124 5.84 -9.60 7.33
CA SER A 124 4.85 -9.27 8.36
C SER A 124 4.18 -7.94 8.07
N LEU A 125 2.89 -7.84 8.32
CA LEU A 125 2.20 -6.56 8.41
C LEU A 125 2.38 -6.02 9.83
N LEU A 126 3.07 -4.90 9.94
CA LEU A 126 3.24 -4.15 11.18
C LEU A 126 2.22 -3.01 11.20
N SER A 127 1.57 -2.82 12.32
CA SER A 127 0.66 -1.71 12.51
C SER A 127 0.82 -1.20 13.94
N ASP A 128 1.57 -0.14 14.11
CA ASP A 128 1.97 0.35 15.41
C ASP A 128 1.21 1.62 15.86
N TRP A 129 0.48 2.25 14.94
CA TRP A 129 -0.23 3.49 15.21
C TRP A 129 -1.70 3.38 14.78
N ASN A 130 -2.56 4.17 15.37
CA ASN A 130 -4.03 4.15 15.17
C ASN A 130 -4.73 2.84 15.53
N LEU A 131 -4.10 1.98 16.32
CA LEU A 131 -4.74 0.79 16.86
C LEU A 131 -4.99 0.91 18.36
N SER A 132 -6.03 0.25 18.84
CA SER A 132 -6.25 0.10 20.28
C SER A 132 -5.03 -0.52 20.95
N ALA A 133 -4.81 -0.24 22.25
CA ALA A 133 -3.69 -0.78 23.00
C ALA A 133 -3.59 -2.32 22.92
N THR A 134 -4.73 -3.01 22.74
CA THR A 134 -4.79 -4.47 22.59
C THR A 134 -4.27 -4.98 21.24
N MET A 135 -4.22 -4.12 20.22
CA MET A 135 -3.80 -4.45 18.85
C MET A 135 -2.38 -3.94 18.53
N LYS A 136 -1.88 -2.98 19.31
CA LYS A 136 -0.50 -2.48 19.13
C LYS A 136 0.51 -3.62 19.31
N ASN A 137 1.58 -3.57 18.53
CA ASN A 137 2.69 -4.53 18.58
C ASN A 137 2.28 -6.01 18.34
N LYS A 138 1.14 -6.23 17.67
CA LYS A 138 0.73 -7.58 17.25
C LYS A 138 0.86 -7.71 15.72
N PRO A 139 2.06 -7.95 15.20
CA PRO A 139 2.24 -8.09 13.76
C PRO A 139 1.45 -9.29 13.22
N ILE A 140 0.87 -9.14 12.05
CA ILE A 140 0.34 -10.29 11.30
C ILE A 140 1.53 -10.95 10.62
N LYS A 141 1.91 -12.13 11.10
CA LYS A 141 3.03 -12.92 10.56
C LYS A 141 2.69 -13.49 9.17
N PRO A 142 3.68 -13.88 8.36
CA PRO A 142 3.45 -14.38 6.99
C PRO A 142 2.50 -15.58 6.88
N ASP A 143 2.45 -16.42 7.91
CA ASP A 143 1.62 -17.63 7.94
C ASP A 143 0.31 -17.45 8.71
N ASP A 144 -0.02 -16.22 9.08
CA ASP A 144 -1.24 -15.91 9.83
C ASP A 144 -2.47 -16.08 8.92
N TYR A 145 -3.51 -16.72 9.44
CA TYR A 145 -4.75 -16.94 8.68
C TYR A 145 -5.43 -15.66 8.21
N ARG A 146 -5.19 -14.53 8.89
CA ARG A 146 -5.74 -13.21 8.55
C ARG A 146 -5.27 -12.65 7.21
N TRP A 147 -4.25 -13.26 6.59
CA TRP A 147 -3.89 -12.96 5.19
C TRP A 147 -4.90 -13.46 4.16
N LEU A 148 -5.85 -14.31 4.57
CA LEU A 148 -7.01 -14.66 3.77
C LEU A 148 -8.23 -14.00 4.39
N PHE A 149 -8.94 -13.19 3.63
CA PHE A 149 -10.16 -12.58 4.12
C PHE A 149 -11.23 -13.65 4.42
N PRO A 150 -12.10 -13.41 5.41
CA PRO A 150 -13.23 -14.30 5.63
C PRO A 150 -14.19 -14.27 4.44
N ILE A 151 -14.82 -15.39 4.17
CA ILE A 151 -15.91 -15.46 3.20
C ILE A 151 -17.08 -14.64 3.77
N PRO A 152 -17.63 -13.67 3.00
CA PRO A 152 -18.72 -12.82 3.48
C PRO A 152 -19.97 -13.61 3.88
N LYS A 153 -20.69 -13.10 4.90
CA LYS A 153 -21.93 -13.74 5.37
C LYS A 153 -22.95 -13.96 4.24
N GLY A 154 -23.05 -13.03 3.30
CA GLY A 154 -23.98 -13.11 2.18
C GLY A 154 -23.82 -14.38 1.32
N GLU A 155 -22.59 -14.89 1.19
CA GLU A 155 -22.32 -16.09 0.40
C GLU A 155 -22.96 -17.35 1.01
N TYR A 156 -23.07 -17.42 2.34
CA TYR A 156 -23.70 -18.54 3.03
C TYR A 156 -25.23 -18.57 2.91
N LEU A 157 -25.85 -17.46 2.50
CA LEU A 157 -27.29 -17.40 2.29
C LEU A 157 -27.74 -18.22 1.08
N TYR A 158 -26.87 -18.37 0.10
CA TYR A 158 -27.16 -18.97 -1.20
C TYR A 158 -26.43 -20.30 -1.43
N ASN A 159 -25.46 -20.64 -0.60
CA ASN A 159 -24.70 -21.89 -0.71
C ASN A 159 -24.35 -22.46 0.67
N GLU A 160 -25.09 -23.49 1.06
CA GLU A 160 -24.89 -24.14 2.38
C GLU A 160 -23.62 -25.00 2.45
N ASN A 161 -23.07 -25.39 1.29
CA ASN A 161 -21.87 -26.23 1.19
C ASN A 161 -20.56 -25.44 1.32
N ILE A 162 -20.60 -24.10 1.42
CA ILE A 162 -19.41 -23.30 1.63
C ILE A 162 -18.91 -23.47 3.05
N SER A 163 -17.63 -23.84 3.20
CA SER A 163 -16.89 -23.77 4.46
C SER A 163 -16.11 -22.47 4.56
N GLN A 164 -15.99 -21.92 5.76
CA GLN A 164 -15.19 -20.72 6.01
C GLN A 164 -13.70 -21.01 5.86
N ASN A 165 -12.94 -20.00 5.49
CA ASN A 165 -11.48 -20.07 5.50
C ASN A 165 -10.96 -20.42 6.89
N ALA A 166 -9.93 -21.25 6.93
CA ALA A 166 -9.32 -21.70 8.18
C ALA A 166 -8.97 -20.52 9.10
N GLY A 167 -9.24 -20.66 10.38
CA GLY A 167 -9.01 -19.61 11.38
C GLY A 167 -10.14 -18.59 11.55
N TRP A 168 -11.09 -18.53 10.62
CA TRP A 168 -12.28 -17.68 10.72
C TRP A 168 -13.50 -18.48 11.19
N THR A 169 -14.33 -17.84 12.01
CA THR A 169 -15.59 -18.45 12.44
C THR A 169 -16.68 -18.24 11.40
N LYS A 170 -17.44 -19.29 11.08
CA LYS A 170 -18.65 -19.15 10.25
C LYS A 170 -19.66 -18.32 11.04
N VAL A 171 -20.13 -17.24 10.44
CA VAL A 171 -21.19 -16.43 11.05
C VAL A 171 -22.50 -17.18 10.89
N GLU A 172 -23.11 -17.61 11.98
CA GLU A 172 -24.42 -18.26 11.98
C GLU A 172 -25.51 -17.32 11.45
N LYS A 173 -26.54 -17.91 10.87
CA LYS A 173 -27.69 -17.20 10.27
C LYS A 173 -28.47 -16.37 11.28
#